data_ee19c0d4cc958ad01f58f6db639a603e
#
_entry.id   ee19c0d4cc958ad01f58f6db639a603e
#
_cell.length_a   1.000
_cell.length_b   1.000
_cell.length_c   1.000
_cell.angle_alpha   90.00
_cell.angle_beta   90.00
_cell.angle_gamma   90.00
#
_symmetry.space_group_name_H-M   'P 1'
#
loop_
_entity.id
_entity.type
_entity.pdbx_description
1 polymer ?
#
loop_
_entity_poly.entity_id
_entity_poly.type
_entity_poly.pdbx_seq_one_letter_code
_entity_poly.pdbx_strand_id
1 'polypeptide(L)'
;MVGNLWFDRETGVTTYNVEDSEYRLLTAGADVDADAEIDPTQRAARSEGRSPAAILVSTFSDELRSGTGGLARAIGVSVKDRGAISMAGHAGTAYWFSKATGEFVTSTYYLDEYPDWVSDFNRARPAMAYADTSWTLLHDQDTYLFGDSDDRAWEADVAGFGRTFPHEYGDGESPYFTTWLTLSPAGDRLVLDFAKQALVNEKLGADDITDYLSVSFS
;
A
#
# COMPACT_ATOMS: atom_id res chain seq x y z
N MET A 1 -13.73 -12.80 0.68
CA MET A 1 -13.51 -11.78 -0.37
C MET A 1 -12.75 -12.44 -1.51
N VAL A 2 -13.26 -12.39 -2.73
CA VAL A 2 -12.70 -13.14 -3.87
C VAL A 2 -12.39 -12.26 -5.09
N GLY A 3 -12.49 -10.95 -4.98
CA GLY A 3 -12.21 -10.02 -6.07
C GLY A 3 -11.94 -8.61 -5.57
N ASN A 4 -11.26 -7.81 -6.39
CA ASN A 4 -10.98 -6.41 -6.10
C ASN A 4 -12.18 -5.52 -6.41
N LEU A 5 -13.01 -5.92 -7.35
CA LEU A 5 -14.22 -5.23 -7.77
C LEU A 5 -15.42 -6.17 -7.70
N TRP A 6 -16.52 -5.62 -7.30
CA TRP A 6 -17.81 -6.30 -7.25
C TRP A 6 -18.80 -5.55 -8.14
N PHE A 7 -19.47 -6.27 -9.00
CA PHE A 7 -20.50 -5.70 -9.86
C PHE A 7 -21.86 -6.15 -9.37
N ASP A 8 -22.67 -5.21 -8.93
CA ASP A 8 -24.06 -5.44 -8.60
C ASP A 8 -24.90 -5.40 -9.89
N ARG A 9 -25.53 -6.52 -10.22
CA ARG A 9 -26.34 -6.65 -11.44
C ARG A 9 -27.69 -5.93 -11.36
N GLU A 10 -28.21 -5.70 -10.17
CA GLU A 10 -29.49 -5.03 -9.98
C GLU A 10 -29.35 -3.53 -10.14
N THR A 11 -28.30 -2.96 -9.57
CA THR A 11 -28.04 -1.52 -9.61
C THR A 11 -27.13 -1.10 -10.76
N GLY A 12 -26.40 -2.03 -11.40
CA GLY A 12 -25.39 -1.74 -12.41
C GLY A 12 -24.13 -1.08 -11.86
N VAL A 13 -23.93 -1.14 -10.54
CA VAL A 13 -22.85 -0.44 -9.83
C VAL A 13 -21.64 -1.36 -9.64
N THR A 14 -20.46 -0.83 -9.94
CA THR A 14 -19.18 -1.46 -9.57
C THR A 14 -18.71 -0.84 -8.26
N THR A 15 -18.32 -1.69 -7.30
CA THR A 15 -17.84 -1.30 -5.98
C THR A 15 -16.42 -1.82 -5.79
N TYR A 16 -15.52 -0.98 -5.35
CA TYR A 16 -14.17 -1.36 -4.95
C TYR A 16 -14.22 -2.02 -3.56
N ASN A 17 -13.53 -3.14 -3.40
CA ASN A 17 -13.73 -4.07 -2.27
C ASN A 17 -13.41 -3.53 -0.88
N VAL A 18 -12.71 -2.41 -0.77
CA VAL A 18 -12.39 -1.75 0.50
C VAL A 18 -12.88 -0.32 0.56
N GLU A 19 -13.62 0.16 -0.46
CA GLU A 19 -14.22 1.50 -0.40
C GLU A 19 -15.33 1.55 0.64
N ASP A 20 -15.41 2.67 1.36
CA ASP A 20 -16.46 2.90 2.34
C ASP A 20 -16.68 4.39 2.53
N SER A 21 -17.82 4.89 2.09
CA SER A 21 -18.16 6.31 2.15
C SER A 21 -18.50 6.84 3.56
N GLU A 22 -18.60 5.96 4.57
CA GLU A 22 -18.80 6.37 5.97
C GLU A 22 -17.50 6.90 6.59
N TYR A 23 -16.36 6.58 5.99
CA TYR A 23 -15.03 6.95 6.48
C TYR A 23 -14.32 7.88 5.51
N ARG A 24 -13.17 8.38 5.92
CA ARG A 24 -12.25 9.18 5.11
C ARG A 24 -10.81 8.83 5.41
N LEU A 25 -9.87 9.23 4.57
CA LEU A 25 -8.45 9.16 4.87
C LEU A 25 -8.07 10.23 5.90
N LEU A 26 -7.10 9.95 6.77
CA LEU A 26 -6.60 10.93 7.72
C LEU A 26 -5.77 12.02 7.04
N THR A 27 -5.10 11.70 5.92
CA THR A 27 -4.36 12.69 5.11
C THR A 27 -5.26 13.20 4.01
N ALA A 28 -5.51 14.50 3.99
CA ALA A 28 -6.27 15.14 2.94
C ALA A 28 -5.55 15.03 1.59
N GLY A 29 -6.28 14.69 0.54
CA GLY A 29 -5.73 14.54 -0.81
C GLY A 29 -4.92 13.23 -1.02
N ALA A 30 -4.95 12.31 -0.07
CA ALA A 30 -4.25 11.04 -0.16
C ALA A 30 -5.05 9.94 -0.91
N ASP A 31 -6.26 10.26 -1.34
CA ASP A 31 -7.06 9.36 -2.16
C ASP A 31 -6.48 9.23 -3.57
N VAL A 32 -7.00 8.26 -4.28
CA VAL A 32 -6.64 7.98 -5.66
C VAL A 32 -6.80 9.22 -6.53
N ASP A 33 -5.71 9.66 -7.13
CA ASP A 33 -5.76 10.63 -8.23
C ASP A 33 -6.24 9.90 -9.50
N ALA A 34 -7.48 10.13 -9.87
CA ALA A 34 -8.11 9.44 -11.00
C ALA A 34 -7.39 9.70 -12.34
N ASP A 35 -6.67 10.80 -12.46
CA ASP A 35 -5.94 11.18 -13.68
C ASP A 35 -4.56 10.50 -13.74
N ALA A 36 -3.94 10.23 -12.59
CA ALA A 36 -2.63 9.59 -12.48
C ALA A 36 -2.69 8.11 -12.07
N GLU A 37 -3.82 7.60 -11.59
CA GLU A 37 -3.94 6.20 -11.16
C GLU A 37 -3.99 5.23 -12.34
N ILE A 38 -3.04 4.32 -12.38
CA ILE A 38 -2.91 3.30 -13.42
C ILE A 38 -3.60 1.97 -13.07
N ASP A 39 -3.79 1.66 -11.77
CA ASP A 39 -4.50 0.46 -11.34
C ASP A 39 -6.01 0.64 -11.58
N PRO A 40 -6.60 -0.07 -12.55
CA PRO A 40 -8.01 0.09 -12.89
C PRO A 40 -8.93 -0.30 -11.73
N THR A 41 -8.46 -1.09 -10.77
CA THR A 41 -9.25 -1.50 -9.61
C THR A 41 -9.32 -0.39 -8.56
N GLN A 42 -8.22 0.32 -8.32
CA GLN A 42 -8.21 1.49 -7.44
C GLN A 42 -8.94 2.67 -8.07
N ARG A 43 -8.77 2.88 -9.39
CA ARG A 43 -9.49 3.91 -10.15
C ARG A 43 -11.02 3.74 -10.08
N ALA A 44 -11.52 2.52 -9.85
CA ALA A 44 -12.95 2.25 -9.73
C ALA A 44 -13.54 2.70 -8.39
N ALA A 45 -12.73 3.05 -7.39
CA ALA A 45 -13.19 3.60 -6.12
C ALA A 45 -13.92 4.94 -6.34
N ARG A 46 -15.07 5.11 -5.69
CA ARG A 46 -15.95 6.27 -5.81
C ARG A 46 -15.97 7.14 -4.57
N SER A 47 -15.31 6.68 -3.50
CA SER A 47 -15.14 7.41 -2.26
C SER A 47 -13.68 7.28 -1.78
N GLU A 48 -13.21 8.29 -1.05
CA GLU A 48 -11.87 8.28 -0.45
C GLU A 48 -11.75 7.34 0.75
N GLY A 49 -12.88 7.06 1.42
CA GLY A 49 -12.88 6.26 2.64
C GLY A 49 -12.59 4.79 2.36
N ARG A 50 -11.95 4.16 3.33
CA ARG A 50 -11.56 2.75 3.29
C ARG A 50 -11.91 2.07 4.59
N SER A 51 -12.44 0.85 4.50
CA SER A 51 -12.71 -0.02 5.66
C SER A 51 -12.74 -1.50 5.27
N PRO A 52 -12.71 -2.43 6.23
CA PRO A 52 -12.91 -3.85 5.99
C PRO A 52 -14.39 -4.27 5.89
N ALA A 53 -15.35 -3.35 5.84
CA ALA A 53 -16.80 -3.66 5.93
C ALA A 53 -17.28 -4.70 4.91
N ALA A 54 -16.66 -4.78 3.72
CA ALA A 54 -16.97 -5.80 2.72
C ALA A 54 -16.41 -7.21 3.05
N ILE A 55 -15.61 -7.35 4.11
CA ILE A 55 -15.14 -8.64 4.62
C ILE A 55 -16.21 -9.15 5.61
N LEU A 56 -17.08 -10.06 5.15
CA LEU A 56 -18.26 -10.50 5.93
C LEU A 56 -17.96 -11.61 6.95
N VAL A 57 -16.68 -11.93 7.15
CA VAL A 57 -16.21 -12.96 8.10
C VAL A 57 -15.04 -12.39 8.89
N SER A 58 -14.79 -12.95 10.07
CA SER A 58 -13.58 -12.61 10.84
C SER A 58 -12.32 -12.98 10.07
N THR A 59 -11.27 -12.20 10.29
CA THR A 59 -9.93 -12.46 9.77
C THR A 59 -9.07 -13.12 10.86
N PHE A 60 -7.86 -13.56 10.49
CA PHE A 60 -6.88 -14.04 11.47
C PHE A 60 -6.60 -12.98 12.55
N SER A 61 -6.47 -11.72 12.15
CA SER A 61 -6.24 -10.60 13.07
C SER A 61 -7.41 -10.40 14.04
N ASP A 62 -8.63 -10.55 13.56
CA ASP A 62 -9.85 -10.43 14.40
C ASP A 62 -9.89 -11.55 15.43
N GLU A 63 -9.63 -12.80 15.03
CA GLU A 63 -9.62 -13.97 15.92
C GLU A 63 -8.49 -13.86 16.95
N LEU A 64 -7.29 -13.43 16.56
CA LEU A 64 -6.18 -13.21 17.48
C LEU A 64 -6.54 -12.16 18.54
N ARG A 65 -7.08 -11.03 18.12
CA ARG A 65 -7.50 -9.98 19.06
C ARG A 65 -8.64 -10.44 19.97
N SER A 66 -9.63 -11.12 19.41
CA SER A 66 -10.73 -11.69 20.19
C SER A 66 -10.24 -12.69 21.21
N GLY A 67 -9.38 -13.64 20.79
CA GLY A 67 -8.83 -14.68 21.64
C GLY A 67 -7.93 -14.16 22.76
N THR A 68 -7.36 -12.98 22.61
CA THR A 68 -6.55 -12.30 23.64
C THR A 68 -7.30 -11.24 24.41
N GLY A 69 -8.63 -11.14 24.26
CA GLY A 69 -9.44 -10.12 24.92
C GLY A 69 -9.08 -8.69 24.49
N GLY A 70 -8.61 -8.51 23.26
CA GLY A 70 -8.21 -7.21 22.68
C GLY A 70 -6.77 -6.78 23.01
N LEU A 71 -6.01 -7.60 23.74
CA LEU A 71 -4.64 -7.26 24.16
C LEU A 71 -3.62 -7.37 23.01
N ALA A 72 -3.81 -8.33 22.09
CA ALA A 72 -2.94 -8.46 20.92
C ALA A 72 -3.01 -7.22 20.01
N ARG A 73 -1.89 -6.79 19.50
CA ARG A 73 -1.81 -5.81 18.43
C ARG A 73 -1.76 -6.52 17.09
N ALA A 74 -2.56 -6.07 16.13
CA ALA A 74 -2.57 -6.59 14.77
C ALA A 74 -2.41 -5.42 13.80
N ILE A 75 -1.33 -5.42 13.01
CA ILE A 75 -1.03 -4.34 12.09
C ILE A 75 -0.79 -4.91 10.70
N GLY A 76 -1.46 -4.34 9.69
CA GLY A 76 -1.26 -4.63 8.27
C GLY A 76 -0.59 -3.46 7.57
N VAL A 77 0.52 -3.72 6.86
CA VAL A 77 1.25 -2.71 6.08
C VAL A 77 1.41 -3.21 4.65
N SER A 78 1.07 -2.39 3.67
CA SER A 78 1.20 -2.73 2.25
C SER A 78 1.39 -1.48 1.39
N VAL A 79 1.84 -1.66 0.15
CA VAL A 79 1.73 -0.63 -0.88
C VAL A 79 0.26 -0.35 -1.22
N LYS A 80 -0.60 -1.39 -1.21
CA LYS A 80 -2.00 -1.29 -1.61
C LYS A 80 -2.93 -1.34 -0.40
N ASP A 81 -3.93 -0.45 -0.37
CA ASP A 81 -4.98 -0.37 0.65
C ASP A 81 -5.62 -1.73 0.94
N ARG A 82 -6.09 -2.44 -0.10
CA ARG A 82 -6.72 -3.76 0.03
C ARG A 82 -5.83 -4.83 0.67
N GLY A 83 -4.51 -4.76 0.42
CA GLY A 83 -3.54 -5.64 1.04
C GLY A 83 -3.45 -5.41 2.54
N ALA A 84 -3.23 -4.18 2.95
CA ALA A 84 -3.15 -3.79 4.36
C ALA A 84 -4.46 -4.07 5.11
N ILE A 85 -5.60 -3.66 4.55
CA ILE A 85 -6.92 -3.79 5.17
C ILE A 85 -7.32 -5.26 5.35
N SER A 86 -7.13 -6.09 4.31
CA SER A 86 -7.48 -7.51 4.39
C SER A 86 -6.69 -8.25 5.47
N MET A 87 -5.45 -7.85 5.71
CA MET A 87 -4.58 -8.49 6.71
C MET A 87 -4.79 -7.92 8.11
N ALA A 88 -5.10 -6.63 8.23
CA ALA A 88 -5.44 -6.01 9.52
C ALA A 88 -6.83 -6.45 10.03
N GLY A 89 -7.76 -6.73 9.12
CA GLY A 89 -9.13 -7.08 9.45
C GLY A 89 -9.91 -5.93 10.08
N HIS A 90 -10.95 -6.28 10.85
CA HIS A 90 -11.85 -5.33 11.49
C HIS A 90 -11.28 -4.76 12.80
N ALA A 91 -10.50 -5.56 13.50
CA ALA A 91 -10.02 -5.22 14.83
C ALA A 91 -8.55 -4.76 14.89
N GLY A 92 -7.80 -4.89 13.80
CA GLY A 92 -6.41 -4.44 13.71
C GLY A 92 -6.28 -2.97 13.29
N THR A 93 -5.09 -2.61 12.80
CA THR A 93 -4.80 -1.29 12.19
C THR A 93 -4.12 -1.50 10.85
N ALA A 94 -4.59 -0.82 9.82
CA ALA A 94 -4.03 -0.90 8.46
C ALA A 94 -3.34 0.39 8.05
N TYR A 95 -2.16 0.27 7.44
CA TYR A 95 -1.45 1.38 6.81
C TYR A 95 -1.07 1.00 5.38
N TRP A 96 -1.22 1.93 4.45
CA TRP A 96 -0.84 1.71 3.05
C TRP A 96 -0.22 2.96 2.44
N PHE A 97 0.53 2.76 1.38
CA PHE A 97 1.20 3.87 0.70
C PHE A 97 0.24 4.59 -0.24
N SER A 98 0.08 5.89 -0.07
CA SER A 98 -0.67 6.75 -0.99
C SER A 98 0.24 7.21 -2.13
N LYS A 99 -0.14 6.86 -3.35
CA LYS A 99 0.56 7.36 -4.55
C LYS A 99 0.31 8.85 -4.78
N ALA A 100 -0.80 9.39 -4.30
CA ALA A 100 -1.12 10.81 -4.45
C ALA A 100 -0.21 11.71 -3.60
N THR A 101 0.16 11.27 -2.40
CA THR A 101 0.95 12.10 -1.46
C THR A 101 2.36 11.58 -1.21
N GLY A 102 2.65 10.32 -1.55
CA GLY A 102 3.92 9.68 -1.21
C GLY A 102 4.07 9.35 0.28
N GLU A 103 2.97 9.25 1.02
CA GLU A 103 2.90 9.02 2.45
C GLU A 103 2.26 7.66 2.77
N PHE A 104 2.55 7.13 3.96
CA PHE A 104 1.76 6.04 4.52
C PHE A 104 0.53 6.60 5.21
N VAL A 105 -0.62 6.08 4.83
CA VAL A 105 -1.93 6.59 5.27
C VAL A 105 -2.79 5.50 5.88
N THR A 106 -3.82 5.93 6.60
CA THR A 106 -4.89 5.08 7.11
C THR A 106 -6.23 5.82 7.02
N SER A 107 -7.31 5.15 7.34
CA SER A 107 -8.65 5.76 7.37
C SER A 107 -9.15 5.98 8.78
N THR A 108 -10.18 6.83 8.88
CA THR A 108 -10.90 7.08 10.14
C THR A 108 -11.68 5.86 10.67
N TYR A 109 -11.71 4.75 9.93
CA TYR A 109 -12.16 3.46 10.46
C TYR A 109 -11.22 2.93 11.54
N TYR A 110 -9.90 3.07 11.32
CA TYR A 110 -8.88 2.49 12.18
C TYR A 110 -8.41 3.45 13.27
N LEU A 111 -8.26 4.73 12.96
CA LEU A 111 -7.69 5.73 13.87
C LEU A 111 -8.39 7.08 13.70
N ASP A 112 -8.51 7.83 14.80
CA ASP A 112 -8.99 9.21 14.77
C ASP A 112 -7.87 10.20 14.40
N GLU A 113 -6.62 9.86 14.74
CA GLU A 113 -5.42 10.65 14.44
C GLU A 113 -4.19 9.74 14.28
N TYR A 114 -3.17 10.22 13.57
CA TYR A 114 -1.92 9.49 13.46
C TYR A 114 -1.15 9.45 14.77
N PRO A 115 -0.56 8.29 15.14
CA PRO A 115 0.52 8.26 16.12
C PRO A 115 1.68 9.18 15.68
N ASP A 116 2.37 9.79 16.65
CA ASP A 116 3.48 10.72 16.38
C ASP A 116 4.54 10.11 15.44
N TRP A 117 4.87 8.84 15.63
CA TRP A 117 5.86 8.15 14.80
C TRP A 117 5.46 8.04 13.32
N VAL A 118 4.17 7.90 13.01
CA VAL A 118 3.66 7.89 11.62
C VAL A 118 3.81 9.27 11.02
N SER A 119 3.42 10.31 11.78
CA SER A 119 3.56 11.70 11.37
C SER A 119 5.03 12.08 11.12
N ASP A 120 5.95 11.60 11.96
CA ASP A 120 7.39 11.83 11.81
C ASP A 120 7.96 11.09 10.60
N PHE A 121 7.55 9.84 10.37
CA PHE A 121 7.94 9.06 9.19
C PHE A 121 7.51 9.76 7.89
N ASN A 122 6.25 10.18 7.82
CA ASN A 122 5.71 10.88 6.63
C ASN A 122 6.40 12.24 6.43
N ARG A 123 6.64 13.00 7.50
CA ARG A 123 7.36 14.29 7.44
C ARG A 123 8.77 14.16 6.89
N ALA A 124 9.43 13.03 7.12
CA ALA A 124 10.76 12.74 6.56
C ALA A 124 10.72 12.51 5.04
N ARG A 125 9.53 12.34 4.44
CA ARG A 125 9.32 12.13 3.00
C ARG A 125 10.22 11.04 2.40
N PRO A 126 10.21 9.80 2.91
CA PRO A 126 11.18 8.77 2.52
C PRO A 126 11.10 8.41 1.03
N ALA A 127 9.96 8.62 0.39
CA ALA A 127 9.81 8.43 -1.05
C ALA A 127 10.77 9.33 -1.86
N MET A 128 11.02 10.56 -1.39
CA MET A 128 11.90 11.51 -2.08
C MET A 128 13.38 11.11 -2.05
N ALA A 129 13.78 10.13 -1.25
CA ALA A 129 15.14 9.59 -1.29
C ALA A 129 15.45 8.86 -2.61
N TYR A 130 14.43 8.55 -3.39
CA TYR A 130 14.56 7.91 -4.70
C TYR A 130 14.59 8.92 -5.86
N ALA A 131 14.31 10.21 -5.62
CA ALA A 131 14.42 11.23 -6.66
C ALA A 131 15.85 11.29 -7.22
N ASP A 132 15.97 11.49 -8.53
CA ASP A 132 17.24 11.47 -9.28
C ASP A 132 18.03 10.17 -9.16
N THR A 133 17.36 9.05 -8.83
CA THR A 133 17.94 7.72 -8.83
C THR A 133 17.24 6.80 -9.84
N SER A 134 17.73 5.59 -9.98
CA SER A 134 17.17 4.61 -10.91
C SER A 134 17.10 3.20 -10.30
N TRP A 135 16.17 2.42 -10.79
CA TRP A 135 16.16 0.97 -10.58
C TRP A 135 17.06 0.32 -11.62
N THR A 136 18.15 -0.27 -11.17
CA THR A 136 19.14 -0.95 -11.99
C THR A 136 19.07 -2.46 -11.82
N LEU A 137 19.66 -3.19 -12.76
CA LEU A 137 19.85 -4.63 -12.60
C LEU A 137 20.70 -4.92 -11.36
N LEU A 138 20.38 -6.00 -10.64
CA LEU A 138 21.12 -6.46 -9.46
C LEU A 138 22.47 -7.09 -9.83
N HIS A 139 22.57 -7.73 -10.99
CA HIS A 139 23.74 -8.40 -11.52
C HIS A 139 24.05 -7.89 -12.93
N ASP A 140 25.22 -8.27 -13.46
CA ASP A 140 25.60 -7.95 -14.83
C ASP A 140 24.57 -8.54 -15.80
N GLN A 141 24.25 -7.78 -16.86
CA GLN A 141 23.19 -8.11 -17.80
C GLN A 141 23.34 -9.49 -18.45
N ASP A 142 24.58 -9.92 -18.70
CA ASP A 142 24.89 -11.22 -19.32
C ASP A 142 24.62 -12.42 -18.40
N THR A 143 24.38 -12.18 -17.10
CA THR A 143 23.99 -13.23 -16.15
C THR A 143 22.51 -13.57 -16.18
N TYR A 144 21.70 -12.70 -16.79
CA TYR A 144 20.26 -12.94 -16.91
C TYR A 144 19.91 -13.75 -18.14
N LEU A 145 19.00 -14.71 -17.98
CA LEU A 145 18.43 -15.42 -19.10
C LEU A 145 17.70 -14.41 -20.01
N PHE A 146 18.11 -14.33 -21.27
CA PHE A 146 17.62 -13.35 -22.25
C PHE A 146 18.04 -11.88 -21.97
N GLY A 147 19.09 -11.65 -21.21
CA GLY A 147 19.58 -10.31 -20.91
C GLY A 147 19.87 -9.44 -22.16
N ASP A 148 20.27 -10.05 -23.28
CA ASP A 148 20.50 -9.36 -24.58
C ASP A 148 19.20 -8.82 -25.23
N SER A 149 18.04 -9.13 -24.67
CA SER A 149 16.74 -8.81 -25.28
C SER A 149 15.80 -8.20 -24.25
N ASP A 150 16.25 -7.19 -23.55
CA ASP A 150 15.52 -6.51 -22.48
C ASP A 150 14.24 -5.81 -23.01
N ASP A 151 14.28 -5.14 -24.18
CA ASP A 151 13.11 -4.49 -24.78
C ASP A 151 12.16 -5.50 -25.43
N ARG A 152 11.07 -5.81 -24.76
CA ARG A 152 10.03 -6.70 -25.26
C ARG A 152 8.73 -5.97 -25.53
N ALA A 153 8.20 -6.10 -26.75
CA ALA A 153 6.98 -5.43 -27.19
C ALA A 153 5.72 -5.84 -26.39
N TRP A 154 5.75 -6.98 -25.71
CA TRP A 154 4.64 -7.45 -24.85
C TRP A 154 4.72 -6.95 -23.40
N GLU A 155 5.82 -6.33 -23.01
CA GLU A 155 5.95 -5.68 -21.71
C GLU A 155 5.24 -4.31 -21.74
N ALA A 156 4.55 -3.99 -20.66
CA ALA A 156 3.87 -2.72 -20.55
C ALA A 156 4.86 -1.60 -20.22
N ASP A 157 4.85 -0.55 -21.02
CA ASP A 157 5.44 0.73 -20.63
C ASP A 157 4.43 1.49 -19.76
N VAL A 158 4.60 1.39 -18.45
CA VAL A 158 3.65 1.97 -17.50
C VAL A 158 3.97 3.43 -17.25
N ALA A 159 3.14 4.33 -17.77
CA ALA A 159 3.25 5.78 -17.58
C ALA A 159 4.65 6.34 -17.93
N GLY A 160 5.31 5.75 -18.92
CA GLY A 160 6.62 6.20 -19.37
C GLY A 160 7.80 5.71 -18.51
N PHE A 161 7.60 4.73 -17.62
CA PHE A 161 8.69 4.14 -16.84
C PHE A 161 9.68 3.35 -17.70
N GLY A 162 9.28 3.02 -18.91
CA GLY A 162 10.08 2.25 -19.87
C GLY A 162 9.99 0.74 -19.66
N ARG A 163 10.65 -0.01 -20.57
CA ARG A 163 10.70 -1.48 -20.56
C ARG A 163 12.12 -2.02 -20.43
N THR A 164 13.11 -1.13 -20.37
CA THR A 164 14.52 -1.49 -20.35
C THR A 164 15.21 -0.91 -19.13
N PHE A 165 16.20 -1.61 -18.60
CA PHE A 165 17.04 -1.10 -17.53
C PHE A 165 18.10 -0.11 -18.04
N PRO A 166 18.46 0.93 -17.26
CA PRO A 166 17.85 1.28 -15.96
C PRO A 166 16.49 1.97 -16.11
N HIS A 167 15.61 1.82 -15.11
CA HIS A 167 14.37 2.58 -15.02
C HIS A 167 14.59 3.81 -14.14
N GLU A 168 14.53 4.99 -14.74
CA GLU A 168 14.77 6.26 -14.06
C GLU A 168 13.52 6.72 -13.29
N TYR A 169 13.67 7.09 -12.02
CA TYR A 169 12.56 7.65 -11.23
C TYR A 169 12.35 9.15 -11.49
N GLY A 170 13.31 9.83 -12.11
CA GLY A 170 13.24 11.27 -12.35
C GLY A 170 13.46 12.11 -11.07
N ASP A 171 13.16 13.39 -11.17
CA ASP A 171 13.39 14.38 -10.12
C ASP A 171 12.35 14.41 -8.99
N GLY A 172 11.36 13.56 -9.05
CA GLY A 172 10.25 13.52 -8.08
C GLY A 172 9.08 14.45 -8.38
N GLU A 173 9.15 15.25 -9.44
CA GLU A 173 8.07 16.18 -9.84
C GLU A 173 7.04 15.54 -10.77
N SER A 174 7.35 14.37 -11.32
CA SER A 174 6.40 13.62 -12.16
C SER A 174 5.16 13.20 -11.35
N PRO A 175 3.95 13.35 -11.89
CA PRO A 175 2.73 12.82 -11.26
C PRO A 175 2.76 11.29 -11.14
N TYR A 176 3.65 10.61 -11.85
CA TYR A 176 3.83 9.17 -11.81
C TYR A 176 5.03 8.71 -10.96
N PHE A 177 5.79 9.62 -10.36
CA PHE A 177 6.97 9.29 -9.55
C PHE A 177 6.67 8.22 -8.50
N THR A 178 5.68 8.46 -7.66
CA THR A 178 5.25 7.52 -6.62
C THR A 178 4.69 6.21 -7.20
N THR A 179 4.03 6.27 -8.34
CA THR A 179 3.56 5.09 -9.07
C THR A 179 4.75 4.22 -9.49
N TRP A 180 5.81 4.81 -10.07
CA TRP A 180 7.01 4.06 -10.47
C TRP A 180 7.73 3.42 -9.27
N LEU A 181 7.74 4.09 -8.11
CA LEU A 181 8.25 3.48 -6.89
C LEU A 181 7.46 2.20 -6.53
N THR A 182 6.14 2.22 -6.66
CA THR A 182 5.29 1.06 -6.34
C THR A 182 5.37 -0.09 -7.37
N LEU A 183 5.93 0.15 -8.55
CA LEU A 183 6.19 -0.84 -9.59
C LEU A 183 7.59 -1.45 -9.51
N SER A 184 8.37 -1.08 -8.53
CA SER A 184 9.78 -1.42 -8.39
C SER A 184 10.11 -1.84 -6.95
N PRO A 185 11.31 -2.37 -6.69
CA PRO A 185 11.74 -2.70 -5.32
C PRO A 185 11.75 -1.51 -4.35
N ALA A 186 11.68 -0.28 -4.84
CA ALA A 186 11.58 0.91 -4.00
C ALA A 186 10.30 0.91 -3.15
N GLY A 187 9.17 0.50 -3.72
CA GLY A 187 7.90 0.37 -2.99
C GLY A 187 7.99 -0.63 -1.86
N ASP A 188 8.57 -1.80 -2.11
CA ASP A 188 8.79 -2.82 -1.09
C ASP A 188 9.73 -2.33 0.01
N ARG A 189 10.75 -1.55 -0.34
CA ARG A 189 11.67 -0.97 0.62
C ARG A 189 10.98 0.05 1.52
N LEU A 190 10.14 0.91 0.95
CA LEU A 190 9.32 1.86 1.72
C LEU A 190 8.39 1.13 2.70
N VAL A 191 7.71 0.09 2.24
CA VAL A 191 6.85 -0.77 3.09
C VAL A 191 7.64 -1.41 4.20
N LEU A 192 8.82 -1.97 3.92
CA LEU A 192 9.69 -2.59 4.91
C LEU A 192 10.16 -1.58 5.97
N ASP A 193 10.57 -0.40 5.55
CA ASP A 193 11.09 0.62 6.46
C ASP A 193 9.95 1.17 7.35
N PHE A 194 8.75 1.37 6.82
CA PHE A 194 7.57 1.70 7.62
C PHE A 194 7.21 0.58 8.61
N ALA A 195 7.20 -0.68 8.17
CA ALA A 195 6.90 -1.83 9.02
C ALA A 195 7.88 -1.98 10.19
N LYS A 196 9.18 -1.68 9.97
CA LYS A 196 10.19 -1.63 11.05
C LYS A 196 9.89 -0.54 12.06
N GLN A 197 9.44 0.63 11.62
CA GLN A 197 9.01 1.70 12.53
C GLN A 197 7.78 1.27 13.32
N ALA A 198 6.79 0.64 12.68
CA ALA A 198 5.63 0.09 13.37
C ALA A 198 6.03 -0.94 14.43
N LEU A 199 6.92 -1.88 14.10
CA LEU A 199 7.40 -2.90 15.03
C LEU A 199 7.98 -2.28 16.31
N VAL A 200 8.81 -1.24 16.16
CA VAL A 200 9.53 -0.61 17.29
C VAL A 200 8.60 0.30 18.09
N ASN A 201 7.87 1.18 17.42
CA ASN A 201 7.07 2.21 18.10
C ASN A 201 5.81 1.64 18.73
N GLU A 202 5.18 0.64 18.10
CA GLU A 202 4.04 -0.08 18.67
C GLU A 202 4.46 -1.19 19.65
N LYS A 203 5.77 -1.38 19.85
CA LYS A 203 6.33 -2.39 20.77
C LYS A 203 5.80 -3.80 20.51
N LEU A 204 5.68 -4.18 19.22
CA LEU A 204 5.18 -5.49 18.88
C LEU A 204 6.12 -6.58 19.41
N GLY A 205 5.54 -7.58 20.09
CA GLY A 205 6.28 -8.68 20.70
C GLY A 205 7.10 -8.29 21.94
N ALA A 206 6.82 -7.13 22.56
CA ALA A 206 7.57 -6.66 23.74
C ALA A 206 7.01 -7.20 25.08
N ASP A 207 5.90 -7.92 25.04
CA ASP A 207 5.26 -8.53 26.21
C ASP A 207 4.93 -10.02 25.93
N ASP A 208 4.21 -10.68 26.85
CA ASP A 208 3.86 -12.10 26.73
C ASP A 208 2.62 -12.34 25.84
N ILE A 209 2.04 -11.28 25.26
CA ILE A 209 0.89 -11.38 24.35
C ILE A 209 1.41 -11.46 22.92
N THR A 210 0.93 -12.45 22.18
CA THR A 210 1.29 -12.59 20.75
C THR A 210 0.67 -11.47 19.94
N ASP A 211 1.51 -10.68 19.27
CA ASP A 211 1.13 -9.67 18.29
C ASP A 211 1.23 -10.20 16.85
N TYR A 212 0.65 -9.49 15.91
CA TYR A 212 0.68 -9.83 14.49
C TYR A 212 1.05 -8.61 13.64
N LEU A 213 2.13 -8.71 12.88
CA LEU A 213 2.52 -7.75 11.87
C LEU A 213 2.51 -8.41 10.50
N SER A 214 1.60 -7.98 9.63
CA SER A 214 1.56 -8.38 8.23
C SER A 214 2.25 -7.33 7.36
N VAL A 215 3.21 -7.77 6.56
CA VAL A 215 3.93 -6.90 5.60
C VAL A 215 3.72 -7.49 4.22
N SER A 216 2.98 -6.77 3.37
CA SER A 216 2.68 -7.21 2.01
C SER A 216 3.55 -6.43 1.03
N PHE A 217 4.51 -7.09 0.45
CA PHE A 217 5.25 -6.60 -0.70
C PHE A 217 4.45 -6.79 -1.99
N SER A 218 4.67 -5.92 -2.99
CA SER A 218 3.86 -5.89 -4.22
C SER A 218 4.71 -6.18 -5.45
#